data_3a8631225206bfbdd6b7a6af5f0ef5e7
#
_entry.id   3a8631225206bfbdd6b7a6af5f0ef5e7
#
_cell.length_a   1.000
_cell.length_b   1.000
_cell.length_c   1.000
_cell.angle_alpha   90.00
_cell.angle_beta   90.00
_cell.angle_gamma   90.00
#
_symmetry.space_group_name_H-M   'P 1'
#
loop_
_entity.id
_entity.type
_entity.pdbx_description
1 polymer ?
#
loop_
_entity_poly.entity_id
_entity_poly.type
_entity_poly.pdbx_seq_one_letter_code
_entity_poly.pdbx_strand_id
1 'polypeptide(L)'
;MRNTGLDEAQAGIKIAGRNINNLRYADDTTFMAESEEELKHLLMKVKEESEKVGLKLNFQKMKIMASGPITSWQIDGETVETVSDFIFGGSKITADGDCSHEIKRRLLLGRKVMTNLDSILKSRDITSPPNVHLVKAVVFPVVMYGCESWTLKKAEHQRIDEIGRAHV
;
A
#
# COMPACT_ATOMS: atom_id res chain seq x y z
N MET A 1 16.80 -3.58 -11.90
CA MET A 1 16.43 -3.07 -13.24
C MET A 1 16.75 -1.59 -13.29
N ARG A 2 17.87 -1.22 -13.94
CA ARG A 2 18.21 0.19 -14.22
C ARG A 2 17.43 0.60 -15.48
N ASN A 3 16.81 1.78 -15.43
CA ASN A 3 16.22 2.55 -16.54
C ASN A 3 16.25 1.85 -17.91
N THR A 4 15.26 1.02 -18.18
CA THR A 4 14.89 0.72 -19.57
C THR A 4 14.23 2.01 -20.06
N GLY A 5 14.79 2.63 -21.12
CA GLY A 5 14.35 3.90 -21.71
C GLY A 5 12.88 3.89 -22.18
N LEU A 6 11.99 3.74 -21.21
CA LEU A 6 10.58 4.05 -21.34
C LEU A 6 10.55 5.56 -21.44
N ASP A 7 10.22 6.07 -22.62
CA ASP A 7 10.04 7.49 -22.86
C ASP A 7 9.12 8.04 -21.76
N GLU A 8 9.73 8.66 -20.76
CA GLU A 8 9.04 9.21 -19.58
C GLU A 8 8.12 10.38 -19.95
N ALA A 9 8.11 10.77 -21.22
CA ALA A 9 7.47 12.00 -21.65
C ALA A 9 5.96 11.87 -21.93
N GLN A 10 5.39 10.68 -22.13
CA GLN A 10 4.00 10.56 -22.60
C GLN A 10 3.04 9.76 -21.72
N ALA A 11 3.48 8.72 -21.00
CA ALA A 11 2.62 7.88 -20.17
C ALA A 11 2.79 8.16 -18.68
N GLY A 12 1.70 8.19 -17.91
CA GLY A 12 1.72 8.34 -16.45
C GLY A 12 0.81 9.45 -15.93
N ILE A 13 0.80 9.61 -14.62
CA ILE A 13 0.06 10.67 -13.93
C ILE A 13 0.98 11.81 -13.52
N LYS A 14 0.47 13.05 -13.58
CA LYS A 14 1.23 14.23 -13.16
C LYS A 14 1.08 14.49 -11.67
N ILE A 15 2.18 14.34 -10.92
CA ILE A 15 2.22 14.67 -9.48
C ILE A 15 3.29 15.75 -9.27
N ALA A 16 2.90 16.90 -8.72
CA ALA A 16 3.80 18.03 -8.44
C ALA A 16 4.67 18.42 -9.66
N GLY A 17 4.08 18.43 -10.88
CA GLY A 17 4.77 18.77 -12.12
C GLY A 17 5.68 17.71 -12.69
N ARG A 18 5.79 16.55 -12.06
CA ARG A 18 6.54 15.38 -12.55
C ARG A 18 5.59 14.32 -13.09
N ASN A 19 5.94 13.73 -14.22
CA ASN A 19 5.20 12.59 -14.74
C ASN A 19 5.68 11.29 -14.06
N ILE A 20 4.75 10.57 -13.41
CA ILE A 20 5.03 9.31 -12.71
C ILE A 20 4.21 8.21 -13.36
N ASN A 21 4.87 7.24 -13.95
CA ASN A 21 4.25 6.09 -14.62
C ASN A 21 4.41 4.77 -13.86
N ASN A 22 5.31 4.71 -12.89
CA ASN A 22 5.48 3.53 -12.05
C ASN A 22 5.97 3.88 -10.64
N LEU A 23 5.58 3.04 -9.68
CA LEU A 23 6.13 2.99 -8.33
C LEU A 23 6.70 1.59 -8.09
N ARG A 24 7.85 1.51 -7.44
CA ARG A 24 8.53 0.24 -7.15
C ARG A 24 8.84 0.15 -5.66
N TYR A 25 8.51 -1.00 -5.09
CA TYR A 25 8.83 -1.32 -3.70
C TYR A 25 9.24 -2.79 -3.63
N ALA A 26 10.51 -3.07 -3.38
CA ALA A 26 11.11 -4.40 -3.41
C ALA A 26 10.82 -5.12 -4.75
N ASP A 27 10.04 -6.18 -4.73
CA ASP A 27 9.56 -6.96 -5.88
C ASP A 27 8.21 -6.46 -6.44
N ASP A 28 7.49 -5.63 -5.70
CA ASP A 28 6.23 -5.05 -6.14
C ASP A 28 6.46 -3.86 -7.09
N THR A 29 5.72 -3.83 -8.18
CA THR A 29 5.70 -2.70 -9.12
C THR A 29 4.25 -2.33 -9.43
N THR A 30 3.92 -1.05 -9.27
CA THR A 30 2.63 -0.49 -9.67
C THR A 30 2.83 0.44 -10.85
N PHE A 31 2.07 0.24 -11.92
CA PHE A 31 2.03 1.13 -13.08
C PHE A 31 0.83 2.07 -12.97
N MET A 32 1.02 3.30 -13.45
CA MET A 32 0.00 4.35 -13.38
C MET A 32 -0.13 5.03 -14.74
N ALA A 33 -1.36 5.30 -15.15
CA ALA A 33 -1.70 6.02 -16.36
C ALA A 33 -3.01 6.78 -16.20
N GLU A 34 -3.25 7.79 -17.04
CA GLU A 34 -4.48 8.58 -17.03
C GLU A 34 -5.61 7.87 -17.81
N SER A 35 -5.28 6.95 -18.73
CA SER A 35 -6.24 6.20 -19.54
C SER A 35 -5.93 4.69 -19.57
N GLU A 36 -6.96 3.93 -19.94
CA GLU A 36 -6.85 2.47 -20.11
C GLU A 36 -5.90 2.10 -21.24
N GLU A 37 -5.98 2.80 -22.37
CA GLU A 37 -5.14 2.57 -23.56
C GLU A 37 -3.67 2.84 -23.23
N GLU A 38 -3.40 3.90 -22.51
CA GLU A 38 -2.06 4.27 -22.08
C GLU A 38 -1.46 3.22 -21.15
N LEU A 39 -2.26 2.72 -20.19
CA LEU A 39 -1.84 1.65 -19.29
C LEU A 39 -1.57 0.35 -20.04
N LYS A 40 -2.40 -0.02 -21.01
CA LYS A 40 -2.18 -1.20 -21.88
C LYS A 40 -0.88 -1.07 -22.66
N HIS A 41 -0.65 0.07 -23.30
CA HIS A 41 0.57 0.34 -24.04
C HIS A 41 1.83 0.22 -23.15
N LEU A 42 1.76 0.81 -21.94
CA LEU A 42 2.85 0.74 -20.97
C LEU A 42 3.15 -0.71 -20.56
N LEU A 43 2.12 -1.50 -20.26
CA LEU A 43 2.26 -2.90 -19.88
C LEU A 43 2.78 -3.80 -21.00
N MET A 44 2.34 -3.58 -22.24
CA MET A 44 2.85 -4.32 -23.40
C MET A 44 4.34 -4.04 -23.62
N LYS A 45 4.77 -2.78 -23.49
CA LYS A 45 6.19 -2.41 -23.58
C LYS A 45 7.01 -3.06 -22.45
N VAL A 46 6.49 -3.09 -21.23
CA VAL A 46 7.14 -3.78 -20.10
C VAL A 46 7.23 -5.29 -20.35
N LYS A 47 6.18 -5.91 -20.92
CA LYS A 47 6.18 -7.31 -21.30
C LYS A 47 7.31 -7.61 -22.30
N GLU A 48 7.38 -6.86 -23.39
CA GLU A 48 8.42 -7.03 -24.41
C GLU A 48 9.84 -6.89 -23.83
N GLU A 49 10.07 -5.87 -23.01
CA GLU A 49 11.38 -5.64 -22.38
C GLU A 49 11.74 -6.74 -21.36
N SER A 50 10.74 -7.23 -20.61
CA SER A 50 10.96 -8.31 -19.66
C SER A 50 11.26 -9.65 -20.34
N GLU A 51 10.59 -9.95 -21.46
CA GLU A 51 10.83 -11.15 -22.25
C GLU A 51 12.24 -11.19 -22.85
N LYS A 52 12.81 -10.05 -23.26
CA LYS A 52 14.20 -9.95 -23.75
C LYS A 52 15.24 -10.39 -22.71
N VAL A 53 14.92 -10.27 -21.42
CA VAL A 53 15.79 -10.70 -20.31
C VAL A 53 15.34 -12.02 -19.69
N GLY A 54 14.42 -12.75 -20.34
CA GLY A 54 13.93 -14.05 -19.90
C GLY A 54 12.92 -14.01 -18.74
N LEU A 55 12.37 -12.83 -18.43
CA LEU A 55 11.34 -12.68 -17.39
C LEU A 55 9.95 -12.70 -18.03
N LYS A 56 9.01 -13.41 -17.41
CA LYS A 56 7.61 -13.45 -17.83
C LYS A 56 6.72 -12.72 -16.82
N LEU A 57 5.85 -11.85 -17.31
CA LEU A 57 4.82 -11.23 -16.50
C LEU A 57 3.76 -12.27 -16.10
N ASN A 58 3.37 -12.25 -14.83
CA ASN A 58 2.31 -13.13 -14.33
C ASN A 58 0.99 -12.36 -14.25
N PHE A 59 0.17 -12.45 -15.31
CA PHE A 59 -1.12 -11.76 -15.39
C PHE A 59 -2.12 -12.22 -14.33
N GLN A 60 -2.04 -13.48 -13.86
CA GLN A 60 -2.93 -13.99 -12.79
C GLN A 60 -2.69 -13.31 -11.43
N LYS A 61 -1.49 -12.76 -11.21
CA LYS A 61 -1.17 -11.99 -9.99
C LYS A 61 -1.38 -10.49 -10.17
N MET A 62 -1.61 -10.04 -11.39
CA MET A 62 -1.87 -8.62 -11.65
C MET A 62 -3.26 -8.25 -11.15
N LYS A 63 -3.36 -7.02 -10.65
CA LYS A 63 -4.61 -6.39 -10.25
C LYS A 63 -4.66 -5.01 -10.85
N ILE A 64 -5.85 -4.62 -11.32
CA ILE A 64 -6.09 -3.28 -11.81
C ILE A 64 -7.07 -2.56 -10.88
N MET A 65 -6.79 -1.31 -10.60
CA MET A 65 -7.65 -0.42 -9.86
C MET A 65 -7.83 0.87 -10.64
N ALA A 66 -9.05 1.37 -10.72
CA ALA A 66 -9.36 2.64 -11.35
C ALA A 66 -10.24 3.49 -10.44
N SER A 67 -10.16 4.80 -10.62
CA SER A 67 -11.04 5.78 -9.96
C SER A 67 -12.45 5.83 -10.53
N GLY A 68 -12.70 5.17 -11.68
CA GLY A 68 -13.99 5.06 -12.35
C GLY A 68 -14.47 3.62 -12.49
N PRO A 69 -15.71 3.41 -12.98
CA PRO A 69 -16.25 2.07 -13.16
C PRO A 69 -15.52 1.34 -14.29
N ILE A 70 -14.78 0.30 -13.96
CA ILE A 70 -14.24 -0.69 -14.90
C ILE A 70 -14.96 -2.01 -14.67
N THR A 71 -15.59 -2.56 -15.72
CA THR A 71 -16.34 -3.80 -15.63
C THR A 71 -15.49 -5.04 -15.92
N SER A 72 -14.57 -4.95 -16.87
CA SER A 72 -13.62 -6.00 -17.19
C SER A 72 -12.40 -5.39 -17.90
N TRP A 73 -11.23 -5.94 -17.65
CA TRP A 73 -10.00 -5.51 -18.28
C TRP A 73 -9.24 -6.70 -18.83
N GLN A 74 -8.83 -6.62 -20.10
CA GLN A 74 -8.13 -7.68 -20.78
C GLN A 74 -6.83 -7.16 -21.41
N ILE A 75 -5.77 -7.93 -21.23
CA ILE A 75 -4.50 -7.75 -21.90
C ILE A 75 -4.12 -9.04 -22.58
N ASP A 76 -3.79 -8.98 -23.85
CA ASP A 76 -3.28 -10.11 -24.63
C ASP A 76 -4.18 -11.37 -24.52
N GLY A 77 -5.49 -11.16 -24.46
CA GLY A 77 -6.49 -12.24 -24.30
C GLY A 77 -6.66 -12.76 -22.86
N GLU A 78 -5.86 -12.31 -21.92
CA GLU A 78 -5.99 -12.66 -20.51
C GLU A 78 -6.80 -11.61 -19.74
N THR A 79 -7.71 -12.07 -18.89
CA THR A 79 -8.50 -11.17 -18.02
C THR A 79 -7.74 -10.87 -16.76
N VAL A 80 -7.60 -9.58 -16.45
CA VAL A 80 -6.96 -9.09 -15.22
C VAL A 80 -8.01 -8.79 -14.16
N GLU A 81 -7.76 -9.19 -12.92
CA GLU A 81 -8.67 -8.95 -11.80
C GLU A 81 -8.81 -7.44 -11.52
N THR A 82 -10.06 -6.97 -11.53
CA THR A 82 -10.39 -5.59 -11.16
C THR A 82 -10.68 -5.52 -9.66
N VAL A 83 -10.00 -4.65 -8.94
CA VAL A 83 -10.13 -4.51 -7.49
C VAL A 83 -10.44 -3.08 -7.08
N SER A 84 -11.14 -2.91 -5.96
CA SER A 84 -11.40 -1.59 -5.34
C SER A 84 -10.28 -1.14 -4.41
N ASP A 85 -9.45 -2.06 -3.98
CA ASP A 85 -8.31 -1.82 -3.10
C ASP A 85 -7.21 -2.87 -3.27
N PHE A 86 -5.99 -2.51 -2.93
CA PHE A 86 -4.85 -3.44 -2.88
C PHE A 86 -3.81 -3.00 -1.85
N ILE A 87 -2.89 -3.89 -1.50
CA ILE A 87 -1.78 -3.58 -0.59
C ILE A 87 -0.52 -3.34 -1.42
N PHE A 88 0.09 -2.17 -1.27
CA PHE A 88 1.36 -1.80 -1.85
C PHE A 88 2.30 -1.26 -0.77
N GLY A 89 3.54 -1.77 -0.74
CA GLY A 89 4.51 -1.37 0.29
C GLY A 89 4.01 -1.61 1.73
N GLY A 90 3.09 -2.58 1.93
CA GLY A 90 2.48 -2.86 3.22
C GLY A 90 1.33 -1.93 3.62
N SER A 91 0.96 -0.93 2.81
CA SER A 91 -0.17 -0.02 3.05
C SER A 91 -1.34 -0.35 2.12
N LYS A 92 -2.56 -0.29 2.65
CA LYS A 92 -3.78 -0.51 1.87
C LYS A 92 -4.15 0.77 1.12
N ILE A 93 -4.21 0.68 -0.20
CA ILE A 93 -4.60 1.76 -1.11
C ILE A 93 -5.99 1.45 -1.66
N THR A 94 -6.87 2.44 -1.69
CA THR A 94 -8.25 2.35 -2.18
C THR A 94 -8.44 3.23 -3.40
N ALA A 95 -9.37 2.84 -4.29
CA ALA A 95 -9.67 3.56 -5.53
C ALA A 95 -10.21 4.99 -5.30
N ASP A 96 -10.87 5.23 -4.17
CA ASP A 96 -11.40 6.52 -3.75
C ASP A 96 -10.38 7.40 -3.00
N GLY A 97 -9.18 6.87 -2.72
CA GLY A 97 -8.14 7.56 -1.96
C GLY A 97 -8.46 7.74 -0.47
N ASP A 98 -9.50 7.08 0.08
CA ASP A 98 -9.85 7.18 1.49
C ASP A 98 -8.94 6.32 2.38
N CYS A 99 -8.13 6.97 3.19
CA CYS A 99 -7.21 6.30 4.13
C CYS A 99 -7.91 5.65 5.34
N SER A 100 -9.20 5.87 5.56
CA SER A 100 -9.95 5.36 6.74
C SER A 100 -9.85 3.83 6.87
N HIS A 101 -9.82 3.10 5.75
CA HIS A 101 -9.68 1.65 5.74
C HIS A 101 -8.30 1.20 6.20
N GLU A 102 -7.24 1.88 5.75
CA GLU A 102 -5.88 1.59 6.20
C GLU A 102 -5.70 1.94 7.67
N ILE A 103 -6.17 3.08 8.11
CA ILE A 103 -6.11 3.50 9.52
C ILE A 103 -6.78 2.47 10.41
N LYS A 104 -8.02 2.04 10.09
CA LYS A 104 -8.71 0.98 10.83
C LYS A 104 -7.90 -0.33 10.87
N ARG A 105 -7.33 -0.74 9.74
CA ARG A 105 -6.50 -1.94 9.64
C ARG A 105 -5.27 -1.84 10.56
N ARG A 106 -4.59 -0.71 10.57
CA ARG A 106 -3.42 -0.45 11.42
C ARG A 106 -3.77 -0.45 12.91
N LEU A 107 -4.90 0.16 13.27
CA LEU A 107 -5.40 0.15 14.64
C LEU A 107 -5.71 -1.28 15.12
N LEU A 108 -6.30 -2.13 14.25
CA LEU A 108 -6.54 -3.54 14.56
C LEU A 108 -5.25 -4.33 14.72
N LEU A 109 -4.26 -4.10 13.85
CA LEU A 109 -2.93 -4.72 13.96
C LEU A 109 -2.25 -4.31 15.28
N GLY A 110 -2.29 -3.02 15.62
CA GLY A 110 -1.76 -2.52 16.89
C GLY A 110 -2.41 -3.18 18.11
N ARG A 111 -3.75 -3.32 18.11
CA ARG A 111 -4.48 -4.06 19.15
C ARG A 111 -4.05 -5.52 19.26
N LYS A 112 -3.88 -6.20 18.12
CA LYS A 112 -3.40 -7.59 18.11
C LYS A 112 -1.98 -7.71 18.69
N VAL A 113 -1.09 -6.81 18.32
CA VAL A 113 0.28 -6.76 18.88
C VAL A 113 0.22 -6.47 20.37
N MET A 114 -0.64 -5.55 20.81
CA MET A 114 -0.82 -5.24 22.23
C MET A 114 -1.35 -6.43 23.04
N THR A 115 -2.33 -7.17 22.52
CA THR A 115 -2.84 -8.39 23.16
C THR A 115 -1.76 -9.46 23.31
N ASN A 116 -0.93 -9.63 22.29
CA ASN A 116 0.20 -10.58 22.35
C ASN A 116 1.25 -10.13 23.38
N LEU A 117 1.53 -8.82 23.43
CA LEU A 117 2.47 -8.24 24.38
C LEU A 117 1.97 -8.39 25.83
N ASP A 118 0.69 -8.18 26.08
CA ASP A 118 0.02 -8.30 27.37
C ASP A 118 0.15 -9.72 27.93
N SER A 119 0.03 -10.74 27.08
CA SER A 119 0.22 -12.13 27.46
C SER A 119 1.65 -12.44 27.92
N ILE A 120 2.65 -11.81 27.29
CA ILE A 120 4.07 -11.94 27.65
C ILE A 120 4.37 -11.20 28.97
N LEU A 121 3.83 -10.00 29.12
CA LEU A 121 4.03 -9.17 30.31
C LEU A 121 3.43 -9.80 31.56
N LYS A 122 2.23 -10.38 31.44
CA LYS A 122 1.55 -11.09 32.56
C LYS A 122 2.29 -12.34 33.00
N SER A 123 3.02 -13.01 32.09
CA SER A 123 3.73 -14.24 32.40
C SER A 123 5.05 -14.05 33.18
N ARG A 124 5.55 -12.80 33.33
CA ARG A 124 6.90 -12.51 33.85
C ARG A 124 6.96 -11.64 35.11
N ASP A 125 5.89 -11.42 35.83
CA ASP A 125 5.88 -10.56 37.05
C ASP A 125 6.62 -9.20 36.87
N ILE A 126 6.60 -8.65 35.65
CA ILE A 126 7.27 -7.39 35.36
C ILE A 126 6.39 -6.25 35.86
N THR A 127 6.65 -5.81 37.05
CA THR A 127 6.01 -4.64 37.66
C THR A 127 6.68 -3.34 37.16
N SER A 128 5.91 -2.52 36.45
CA SER A 128 6.09 -1.07 36.34
C SER A 128 7.00 -0.51 35.21
N PRO A 129 7.52 0.66 35.16
CA PRO A 129 7.63 1.60 34.04
C PRO A 129 8.17 1.11 32.67
N PRO A 130 8.78 -0.10 32.51
CA PRO A 130 9.20 -0.60 31.21
C PRO A 130 8.03 -0.79 30.21
N ASN A 131 6.79 -0.91 30.70
CA ASN A 131 5.62 -1.17 29.86
C ASN A 131 5.33 -0.05 28.85
N VAL A 132 5.47 1.22 29.24
CA VAL A 132 5.23 2.37 28.33
C VAL A 132 6.29 2.44 27.24
N HIS A 133 7.56 2.19 27.57
CA HIS A 133 8.63 2.16 26.58
C HIS A 133 8.47 1.00 25.60
N LEU A 134 8.03 -0.16 26.09
CA LEU A 134 7.82 -1.35 25.25
C LEU A 134 6.63 -1.13 24.30
N VAL A 135 5.53 -0.55 24.77
CA VAL A 135 4.39 -0.19 23.93
C VAL A 135 4.80 0.81 22.86
N LYS A 136 5.54 1.86 23.23
CA LYS A 136 6.06 2.84 22.25
C LYS A 136 7.00 2.19 21.23
N ALA A 137 7.86 1.29 21.64
CA ALA A 137 8.83 0.65 20.76
C ALA A 137 8.22 -0.41 19.82
N VAL A 138 7.14 -1.07 20.22
CA VAL A 138 6.57 -2.21 19.50
C VAL A 138 5.24 -1.89 18.85
N VAL A 139 4.31 -1.24 19.56
CA VAL A 139 2.95 -0.99 19.06
C VAL A 139 2.89 0.23 18.15
N PHE A 140 3.55 1.34 18.54
CA PHE A 140 3.52 2.57 17.76
C PHE A 140 4.06 2.41 16.33
N PRO A 141 5.20 1.74 16.08
CA PRO A 141 5.67 1.53 14.71
C PRO A 141 4.70 0.74 13.84
N VAL A 142 3.95 -0.21 14.41
CA VAL A 142 2.93 -0.97 13.69
C VAL A 142 1.73 -0.11 13.32
N VAL A 143 1.24 0.70 14.27
CA VAL A 143 0.10 1.60 14.05
C VAL A 143 0.45 2.72 13.09
N MET A 144 1.59 3.35 13.26
CA MET A 144 2.00 4.55 12.51
C MET A 144 2.73 4.26 11.20
N TYR A 145 2.89 2.99 10.82
CA TYR A 145 3.54 2.65 9.56
C TYR A 145 2.78 3.22 8.36
N GLY A 146 3.45 4.01 7.53
CA GLY A 146 2.89 4.66 6.35
C GLY A 146 1.99 5.87 6.66
N CYS A 147 1.98 6.37 7.90
CA CYS A 147 1.12 7.48 8.32
C CYS A 147 1.42 8.80 7.59
N GLU A 148 2.59 8.93 7.00
CA GLU A 148 2.98 10.09 6.18
C GLU A 148 2.09 10.26 4.94
N SER A 149 1.45 9.18 4.49
CA SER A 149 0.53 9.20 3.35
C SER A 149 -0.94 9.41 3.75
N TRP A 150 -1.26 9.48 5.07
CA TRP A 150 -2.65 9.53 5.52
C TRP A 150 -3.22 10.94 5.50
N THR A 151 -4.41 11.07 4.95
CA THR A 151 -5.27 12.25 5.13
C THR A 151 -6.22 11.96 6.30
N LEU A 152 -5.90 12.50 7.48
CA LEU A 152 -6.64 12.20 8.70
C LEU A 152 -7.92 13.02 8.81
N LYS A 153 -9.05 12.36 9.04
CA LYS A 153 -10.32 12.98 9.44
C LYS A 153 -10.32 13.17 10.97
N LYS A 154 -11.08 14.15 11.47
CA LYS A 154 -11.17 14.47 12.90
C LYS A 154 -11.47 13.25 13.80
N ALA A 155 -12.37 12.37 13.35
CA ALA A 155 -12.71 11.15 14.07
C ALA A 155 -11.57 10.13 14.16
N GLU A 156 -10.65 10.14 13.21
CA GLU A 156 -9.50 9.25 13.15
C GLU A 156 -8.38 9.76 14.06
N HIS A 157 -8.17 11.06 14.12
CA HIS A 157 -7.31 11.68 15.14
C HIS A 157 -7.68 11.23 16.55
N GLN A 158 -8.96 11.30 16.90
CA GLN A 158 -9.44 10.87 18.21
C GLN A 158 -9.11 9.40 18.50
N ARG A 159 -9.33 8.51 17.54
CA ARG A 159 -9.04 7.07 17.69
C ARG A 159 -7.54 6.76 17.85
N ILE A 160 -6.69 7.50 17.16
CA ILE A 160 -5.23 7.36 17.30
C ILE A 160 -4.79 7.86 18.68
N ASP A 161 -5.32 9.00 19.13
CA ASP A 161 -5.05 9.57 20.45
C ASP A 161 -5.50 8.65 21.59
N GLU A 162 -6.62 7.95 21.45
CA GLU A 162 -7.12 6.98 22.44
C GLU A 162 -6.12 5.85 22.66
N ILE A 163 -5.43 5.38 21.62
CA ILE A 163 -4.37 4.36 21.77
C ILE A 163 -3.21 4.92 22.58
N GLY A 164 -2.84 6.18 22.33
CA GLY A 164 -1.80 6.85 23.12
C GLY A 164 -2.16 7.02 24.59
N ARG A 165 -3.44 7.29 24.90
CA ARG A 165 -3.92 7.54 26.27
C ARG A 165 -4.23 6.28 27.07
N ALA A 166 -4.65 5.20 26.42
CA ALA A 166 -5.03 3.96 27.08
C ALA A 166 -3.85 3.24 27.76
N HIS A 167 -2.62 3.73 27.57
CA HIS A 167 -1.37 3.10 28.04
C HIS A 167 -0.42 4.08 28.73
N VAL A 168 -0.90 5.25 29.11
CA VAL A 168 -0.25 6.19 30.02
C VAL A 168 -0.96 6.17 31.38
#